data_4016800919eae30f079ecd4723510394
#
_entry.id   4016800919eae30f079ecd4723510394
#
_cell.length_a   1.000
_cell.length_b   1.000
_cell.length_c   1.000
_cell.angle_alpha   90.00
_cell.angle_beta   90.00
_cell.angle_gamma   90.00
#
_symmetry.space_group_name_H-M   'P 1'
#
loop_
_entity.id
_entity.type
_entity.pdbx_description
1 polymer ?
#
loop_
_entity_poly.entity_id
_entity_poly.type
_entity_poly.pdbx_seq_one_letter_code
_entity_poly.pdbx_strand_id
1 'polypeptide(L)'
;MLVDADVLAREVVEPGTPGLAAVVDRFGEEVLTDGRLDRPRLGALVFSDAEARRDLERIVHPAVRARAAELERQASPDAVVVHVIPLLVETGQADDFDVLVVVDLDPETQLARLMARNGLDREQAQARVAAQAGRAERTAVADHVLDNSGTPEELAAQVARLWPVLAART
;
A
#
# COMPACT_ATOMS: atom_id res chain seq x y z
N MET A 1 -12.32 2.45 -11.08
CA MET A 1 -11.85 1.10 -10.62
C MET A 1 -10.93 1.31 -9.42
N LEU A 2 -10.86 0.35 -8.47
CA LEU A 2 -9.92 0.43 -7.33
C LEU A 2 -8.85 -0.64 -7.46
N VAL A 3 -7.57 -0.24 -7.34
CA VAL A 3 -6.39 -1.10 -7.39
C VAL A 3 -5.62 -0.90 -6.07
N ASP A 4 -5.72 -1.87 -5.16
CA ASP A 4 -5.11 -1.82 -3.84
C ASP A 4 -3.82 -2.65 -3.82
N ALA A 5 -2.68 -1.98 -3.62
CA ALA A 5 -1.36 -2.61 -3.64
C ALA A 5 -1.20 -3.68 -2.55
N ASP A 6 -1.82 -3.50 -1.37
CA ASP A 6 -1.77 -4.49 -0.28
C ASP A 6 -2.60 -5.75 -0.62
N VAL A 7 -3.71 -5.59 -1.33
CA VAL A 7 -4.51 -6.71 -1.84
C VAL A 7 -3.72 -7.46 -2.91
N LEU A 8 -3.16 -6.73 -3.89
CA LEU A 8 -2.37 -7.34 -4.96
C LEU A 8 -1.11 -8.04 -4.41
N ALA A 9 -0.42 -7.47 -3.43
CA ALA A 9 0.73 -8.12 -2.79
C ALA A 9 0.38 -9.44 -2.09
N ARG A 10 -0.89 -9.63 -1.75
CA ARG A 10 -1.39 -10.93 -1.26
C ARG A 10 -1.74 -11.87 -2.40
N GLU A 11 -2.41 -11.36 -3.43
CA GLU A 11 -2.87 -12.11 -4.59
C GLU A 11 -1.69 -12.72 -5.37
N VAL A 12 -0.63 -11.97 -5.64
CA VAL A 12 0.50 -12.41 -6.46
C VAL A 12 1.34 -13.53 -5.84
N VAL A 13 1.13 -13.86 -4.57
CA VAL A 13 1.77 -14.98 -3.86
C VAL A 13 0.76 -16.03 -3.36
N GLU A 14 -0.43 -16.08 -3.96
CA GLU A 14 -1.39 -17.17 -3.70
C GLU A 14 -0.95 -18.47 -4.39
N PRO A 15 -1.44 -19.64 -3.94
CA PRO A 15 -1.11 -20.93 -4.55
C PRO A 15 -1.31 -20.96 -6.06
N GLY A 16 -0.32 -21.46 -6.79
CA GLY A 16 -0.35 -21.55 -8.24
C GLY A 16 0.16 -20.31 -8.99
N THR A 17 0.53 -19.25 -8.30
CA THR A 17 1.09 -18.05 -8.93
C THR A 17 2.60 -18.17 -9.15
N PRO A 18 3.14 -17.53 -10.22
CA PRO A 18 4.59 -17.41 -10.41
C PRO A 18 5.30 -16.71 -9.25
N GLY A 19 4.62 -15.77 -8.58
CA GLY A 19 5.17 -15.05 -7.43
C GLY A 19 5.39 -15.97 -6.23
N LEU A 20 4.46 -16.86 -5.91
CA LEU A 20 4.67 -17.85 -4.86
C LEU A 20 5.80 -18.81 -5.22
N ALA A 21 5.87 -19.28 -6.46
CA ALA A 21 6.95 -20.14 -6.92
C ALA A 21 8.33 -19.46 -6.71
N ALA A 22 8.47 -18.22 -7.11
CA ALA A 22 9.71 -17.43 -6.93
C ALA A 22 10.06 -17.20 -5.44
N VAL A 23 9.05 -17.00 -4.58
CA VAL A 23 9.28 -16.89 -3.13
C VAL A 23 9.79 -18.22 -2.57
N VAL A 24 9.20 -19.34 -2.97
CA VAL A 24 9.65 -20.68 -2.53
C VAL A 24 11.05 -21.00 -3.04
N ASP A 25 11.35 -20.66 -4.29
CA ASP A 25 12.71 -20.85 -4.86
C ASP A 25 13.78 -20.08 -4.07
N ARG A 26 13.44 -18.87 -3.61
CA ARG A 26 14.41 -18.04 -2.85
C ARG A 26 14.48 -18.39 -1.37
N PHE A 27 13.37 -18.72 -0.73
CA PHE A 27 13.27 -18.85 0.72
C PHE A 27 13.06 -20.29 1.20
N GLY A 28 12.89 -21.24 0.27
CA GLY A 28 12.65 -22.66 0.60
C GLY A 28 11.16 -22.95 0.90
N GLU A 29 10.86 -24.26 0.98
CA GLU A 29 9.49 -24.72 1.28
C GLU A 29 9.09 -24.46 2.74
N GLU A 30 10.02 -24.18 3.62
CA GLU A 30 9.78 -23.84 5.01
C GLU A 30 8.94 -22.57 5.21
N VAL A 31 8.81 -21.72 4.19
CA VAL A 31 7.92 -20.56 4.22
C VAL A 31 6.48 -20.90 3.87
N LEU A 32 6.16 -22.18 3.66
CA LEU A 32 4.81 -22.65 3.38
C LEU A 32 4.18 -23.36 4.58
N THR A 33 2.85 -23.26 4.68
CA THR A 33 1.98 -24.08 5.50
C THR A 33 0.80 -24.52 4.63
N ASP A 34 0.57 -25.82 4.50
CA ASP A 34 -0.49 -26.42 3.67
C ASP A 34 -0.49 -25.91 2.21
N GLY A 35 0.70 -25.71 1.63
CA GLY A 35 0.88 -25.23 0.26
C GLY A 35 0.60 -23.75 0.05
N ARG A 36 0.39 -22.98 1.11
CA ARG A 36 0.17 -21.53 1.12
C ARG A 36 1.30 -20.82 1.85
N LEU A 37 1.54 -19.57 1.46
CA LEU A 37 2.58 -18.75 2.10
C LEU A 37 2.26 -18.51 3.59
N ASP A 38 3.14 -18.94 4.47
CA ASP A 38 3.14 -18.62 5.90
C ASP A 38 3.72 -17.22 6.10
N ARG A 39 2.85 -16.21 6.05
CA ARG A 39 3.25 -14.80 6.15
C ARG A 39 3.94 -14.44 7.47
N PRO A 40 3.51 -14.94 8.63
CA PRO A 40 4.25 -14.77 9.88
C PRO A 40 5.68 -15.30 9.82
N ARG A 41 5.86 -16.50 9.26
CA ARG A 41 7.18 -17.14 9.14
C ARG A 41 8.09 -16.40 8.17
N LEU A 42 7.60 -16.07 6.95
CA LEU A 42 8.35 -15.25 6.01
C LEU A 42 8.65 -13.86 6.60
N GLY A 43 7.66 -13.25 7.27
CA GLY A 43 7.82 -11.96 7.95
C GLY A 43 8.95 -11.97 8.98
N ALA A 44 9.06 -13.03 9.78
CA ALA A 44 10.15 -13.19 10.76
C ALA A 44 11.53 -13.26 10.09
N LEU A 45 11.64 -13.97 8.95
CA LEU A 45 12.89 -14.07 8.17
C LEU A 45 13.33 -12.70 7.64
N VAL A 46 12.42 -11.98 6.95
CA VAL A 46 12.76 -10.69 6.31
C VAL A 46 12.85 -9.53 7.29
N PHE A 47 12.29 -9.67 8.49
CA PHE A 47 12.41 -8.64 9.54
C PHE A 47 13.84 -8.58 10.10
N SER A 48 14.50 -9.73 10.25
CA SER A 48 15.85 -9.83 10.82
C SER A 48 16.96 -9.73 9.78
N ASP A 49 16.65 -9.84 8.49
CA ASP A 49 17.61 -9.86 7.39
C ASP A 49 17.23 -8.87 6.31
N ALA A 50 18.02 -7.79 6.18
CA ALA A 50 17.80 -6.74 5.19
C ALA A 50 18.07 -7.22 3.74
N GLU A 51 18.88 -8.26 3.52
CA GLU A 51 19.09 -8.84 2.19
C GLU A 51 17.89 -9.68 1.80
N ALA A 52 17.42 -10.54 2.69
CA ALA A 52 16.21 -11.32 2.50
C ALA A 52 14.98 -10.43 2.21
N ARG A 53 14.87 -9.29 2.91
CA ARG A 53 13.81 -8.32 2.65
C ARG A 53 13.91 -7.75 1.23
N ARG A 54 15.09 -7.31 0.80
CA ARG A 54 15.30 -6.81 -0.58
C ARG A 54 15.02 -7.87 -1.64
N ASP A 55 15.32 -9.13 -1.36
CA ASP A 55 15.02 -10.24 -2.26
C ASP A 55 13.51 -10.44 -2.41
N LEU A 56 12.78 -10.42 -1.30
CA LEU A 56 11.32 -10.50 -1.32
C LEU A 56 10.71 -9.31 -2.11
N GLU A 57 11.20 -8.10 -1.87
CA GLU A 57 10.77 -6.90 -2.59
C GLU A 57 11.01 -7.01 -4.10
N ARG A 58 12.17 -7.55 -4.51
CA ARG A 58 12.50 -7.80 -5.93
C ARG A 58 11.58 -8.83 -6.60
N ILE A 59 11.01 -9.74 -5.84
CA ILE A 59 10.03 -10.72 -6.35
C ILE A 59 8.63 -10.11 -6.40
N VAL A 60 8.19 -9.50 -5.30
CA VAL A 60 6.79 -9.09 -5.13
C VAL A 60 6.48 -7.80 -5.89
N HIS A 61 7.35 -6.78 -5.87
CA HIS A 61 7.04 -5.50 -6.50
C HIS A 61 6.79 -5.59 -8.00
N PRO A 62 7.60 -6.31 -8.80
CA PRO A 62 7.31 -6.47 -10.22
C PRO A 62 6.00 -7.25 -10.48
N ALA A 63 5.70 -8.26 -9.66
CA ALA A 63 4.47 -9.03 -9.79
C ALA A 63 3.23 -8.18 -9.50
N VAL A 64 3.29 -7.34 -8.46
CA VAL A 64 2.22 -6.39 -8.12
C VAL A 64 2.00 -5.37 -9.25
N ARG A 65 3.08 -4.77 -9.78
CA ARG A 65 2.99 -3.83 -10.91
C ARG A 65 2.40 -4.48 -12.16
N ALA A 66 2.83 -5.69 -12.49
CA ALA A 66 2.29 -6.42 -13.65
C ALA A 66 0.79 -6.70 -13.48
N ARG A 67 0.37 -7.07 -12.27
CA ARG A 67 -1.04 -7.34 -11.96
C ARG A 67 -1.88 -6.06 -11.95
N ALA A 68 -1.36 -4.96 -11.42
CA ALA A 68 -2.01 -3.65 -11.47
C ALA A 68 -2.23 -3.20 -12.93
N ALA A 69 -1.19 -3.27 -13.77
CA ALA A 69 -1.30 -2.93 -15.18
C ALA A 69 -2.27 -3.85 -15.96
N GLU A 70 -2.42 -5.11 -15.57
CA GLU A 70 -3.44 -5.99 -16.13
C GLU A 70 -4.86 -5.52 -15.79
N LEU A 71 -5.09 -5.15 -14.52
CA LEU A 71 -6.38 -4.61 -14.08
C LEU A 71 -6.71 -3.28 -14.78
N GLU A 72 -5.73 -2.39 -14.91
CA GLU A 72 -5.89 -1.13 -15.64
C GLU A 72 -6.35 -1.36 -17.09
N ARG A 73 -5.72 -2.31 -17.80
CA ARG A 73 -6.13 -2.65 -19.18
C ARG A 73 -7.56 -3.18 -19.29
N GLN A 74 -8.13 -3.68 -18.19
CA GLN A 74 -9.52 -4.16 -18.15
C GLN A 74 -10.51 -3.04 -17.81
N ALA A 75 -10.02 -1.87 -17.39
CA ALA A 75 -10.86 -0.72 -17.12
C ALA A 75 -11.46 -0.16 -18.42
N SER A 76 -12.65 0.42 -18.32
CA SER A 76 -13.22 1.21 -19.41
C SER A 76 -12.30 2.40 -19.75
N PRO A 77 -12.18 2.82 -21.03
CA PRO A 77 -11.35 3.96 -21.40
C PRO A 77 -11.64 5.25 -20.63
N ASP A 78 -12.90 5.46 -20.25
CA ASP A 78 -13.34 6.63 -19.49
C ASP A 78 -13.39 6.36 -17.96
N ALA A 79 -12.73 5.31 -17.49
CA ALA A 79 -12.79 4.96 -16.07
C ALA A 79 -11.69 5.69 -15.28
N VAL A 80 -12.06 6.30 -14.16
CA VAL A 80 -11.09 6.68 -13.14
C VAL A 80 -10.55 5.40 -12.47
N VAL A 81 -9.24 5.17 -12.56
CA VAL A 81 -8.55 4.09 -11.84
C VAL A 81 -7.86 4.69 -10.63
N VAL A 82 -8.25 4.23 -9.45
CA VAL A 82 -7.69 4.70 -8.18
C VAL A 82 -6.74 3.65 -7.64
N HIS A 83 -5.45 3.99 -7.56
CA HIS A 83 -4.44 3.18 -6.89
C HIS A 83 -4.35 3.54 -5.42
N VAL A 84 -4.36 2.54 -4.54
CA VAL A 84 -4.10 2.69 -3.11
C VAL A 84 -2.70 2.14 -2.82
N ILE A 85 -1.75 3.04 -2.57
CA ILE A 85 -0.34 2.71 -2.37
C ILE A 85 0.15 3.36 -1.08
N PRO A 86 0.25 2.61 0.02
CA PRO A 86 0.64 3.16 1.33
C PRO A 86 2.04 3.78 1.37
N LEU A 87 2.98 3.28 0.57
CA LEU A 87 4.38 3.70 0.54
C LEU A 87 4.76 4.39 -0.79
N LEU A 88 3.82 5.14 -1.39
CA LEU A 88 4.02 5.77 -2.70
C LEU A 88 5.20 6.74 -2.70
N VAL A 89 5.32 7.57 -1.66
CA VAL A 89 6.38 8.59 -1.55
C VAL A 89 7.73 7.93 -1.30
N GLU A 90 7.78 6.97 -0.38
CA GLU A 90 9.00 6.23 -0.03
C GLU A 90 9.57 5.43 -1.20
N THR A 91 8.71 4.97 -2.09
CA THR A 91 9.11 4.19 -3.27
C THR A 91 9.30 5.05 -4.52
N GLY A 92 9.12 6.38 -4.42
CA GLY A 92 9.37 7.34 -5.50
C GLY A 92 8.44 7.20 -6.70
N GLN A 93 7.18 6.80 -6.46
CA GLN A 93 6.19 6.54 -7.51
C GLN A 93 5.27 7.74 -7.79
N ALA A 94 5.58 8.94 -7.28
CA ALA A 94 4.72 10.10 -7.43
C ALA A 94 4.47 10.49 -8.89
N ASP A 95 5.49 10.38 -9.73
CA ASP A 95 5.44 10.75 -11.15
C ASP A 95 4.73 9.70 -12.04
N ASP A 96 4.34 8.55 -11.48
CA ASP A 96 3.68 7.48 -12.22
C ASP A 96 2.15 7.71 -12.37
N PHE A 97 1.60 8.76 -11.74
CA PHE A 97 0.15 9.02 -11.66
C PHE A 97 -0.22 10.41 -12.09
N ASP A 98 -1.36 10.56 -12.75
CA ASP A 98 -1.89 11.84 -13.25
C ASP A 98 -2.35 12.77 -12.13
N VAL A 99 -2.80 12.21 -11.00
CA VAL A 99 -3.29 12.95 -9.84
C VAL A 99 -2.93 12.21 -8.56
N LEU A 100 -2.34 12.91 -7.62
CA LEU A 100 -2.03 12.41 -6.29
C LEU A 100 -3.00 12.96 -5.24
N VAL A 101 -3.66 12.04 -4.55
CA VAL A 101 -4.55 12.36 -3.43
C VAL A 101 -3.96 11.79 -2.14
N VAL A 102 -3.64 12.66 -1.20
CA VAL A 102 -3.15 12.26 0.13
C VAL A 102 -4.28 12.35 1.14
N VAL A 103 -4.52 11.27 1.86
CA VAL A 103 -5.40 11.25 3.03
C VAL A 103 -4.55 11.57 4.26
N ASP A 104 -4.77 12.73 4.82
CA ASP A 104 -3.97 13.30 5.91
C ASP A 104 -4.76 13.40 7.20
N LEU A 105 -4.06 13.37 8.30
CA LEU A 105 -4.60 13.69 9.62
C LEU A 105 -3.48 14.19 10.54
N ASP A 106 -3.85 14.83 11.66
CA ASP A 106 -2.84 15.30 12.62
C ASP A 106 -2.07 14.13 13.26
N PRO A 107 -0.78 14.34 13.63
CA PRO A 107 0.10 13.27 14.09
C PRO A 107 -0.38 12.57 15.37
N GLU A 108 -1.02 13.28 16.29
CA GLU A 108 -1.51 12.65 17.53
C GLU A 108 -2.71 11.75 17.27
N THR A 109 -3.63 12.16 16.40
CA THR A 109 -4.75 11.32 15.96
C THR A 109 -4.26 10.09 15.16
N GLN A 110 -3.26 10.27 14.30
CA GLN A 110 -2.62 9.15 13.57
C GLN A 110 -2.07 8.13 14.57
N LEU A 111 -1.33 8.60 15.55
CA LEU A 111 -0.72 7.74 16.57
C LEU A 111 -1.77 7.01 17.39
N ALA A 112 -2.78 7.74 17.88
CA ALA A 112 -3.88 7.17 18.67
C ALA A 112 -4.64 6.07 17.89
N ARG A 113 -4.98 6.33 16.61
CA ARG A 113 -5.66 5.36 15.74
C ARG A 113 -4.78 4.15 15.46
N LEU A 114 -3.48 4.33 15.25
CA LEU A 114 -2.53 3.24 15.01
C LEU A 114 -2.42 2.33 16.25
N MET A 115 -2.28 2.92 17.44
CA MET A 115 -2.24 2.21 18.71
C MET A 115 -3.52 1.37 18.92
N ALA A 116 -4.68 2.01 18.77
CA ALA A 116 -5.97 1.35 18.97
C ALA A 116 -6.21 0.20 17.99
N ARG A 117 -5.86 0.38 16.71
CA ARG A 117 -6.07 -0.63 15.65
C ARG A 117 -5.17 -1.85 15.81
N ASN A 118 -3.92 -1.67 16.25
CA ASN A 118 -2.90 -2.70 16.25
C ASN A 118 -2.51 -3.20 17.63
N GLY A 119 -3.08 -2.65 18.71
CA GLY A 119 -2.72 -3.00 20.08
C GLY A 119 -1.27 -2.62 20.44
N LEU A 120 -0.74 -1.55 19.83
CA LEU A 120 0.64 -1.12 20.06
C LEU A 120 0.73 -0.15 21.24
N ASP A 121 1.87 -0.17 21.93
CA ASP A 121 2.24 0.92 22.81
C ASP A 121 2.67 2.18 22.02
N ARG A 122 2.87 3.30 22.71
CA ARG A 122 3.20 4.58 22.07
C ARG A 122 4.57 4.55 21.37
N GLU A 123 5.56 3.90 21.96
CA GLU A 123 6.91 3.82 21.43
C GLU A 123 6.91 2.99 20.11
N GLN A 124 6.25 1.86 20.11
CA GLN A 124 6.09 1.01 18.93
C GLN A 124 5.34 1.74 17.80
N ALA A 125 4.28 2.46 18.15
CA ALA A 125 3.51 3.23 17.18
C ALA A 125 4.33 4.40 16.60
N GLN A 126 5.08 5.13 17.43
CA GLN A 126 5.98 6.19 16.98
C GLN A 126 7.08 5.66 16.05
N ALA A 127 7.69 4.52 16.38
CA ALA A 127 8.70 3.90 15.53
C ALA A 127 8.14 3.53 14.14
N ARG A 128 6.90 3.05 14.07
CA ARG A 128 6.24 2.77 12.78
C ARG A 128 5.96 4.02 11.96
N VAL A 129 5.49 5.08 12.60
CA VAL A 129 5.25 6.37 11.92
C VAL A 129 6.57 6.98 11.44
N ALA A 130 7.62 6.94 12.26
CA ALA A 130 8.93 7.48 11.92
C ALA A 130 9.65 6.70 10.79
N ALA A 131 9.26 5.46 10.53
CA ALA A 131 9.79 4.65 9.43
C ALA A 131 9.18 5.00 8.06
N GLN A 132 8.18 5.86 8.01
CA GLN A 132 7.52 6.32 6.79
C GLN A 132 7.90 7.76 6.47
N ALA A 133 7.60 8.20 5.23
CA ALA A 133 7.77 9.60 4.83
C ALA A 133 7.03 10.55 5.77
N GLY A 134 7.65 11.69 6.07
CA GLY A 134 7.05 12.70 6.94
C GLY A 134 5.75 13.28 6.36
N ARG A 135 4.88 13.79 7.24
CA ARG A 135 3.63 14.44 6.80
C ARG A 135 3.88 15.53 5.76
N ALA A 136 4.91 16.38 5.98
CA ALA A 136 5.25 17.46 5.05
C ALA A 136 5.68 16.91 3.66
N GLU A 137 6.43 15.82 3.63
CA GLU A 137 6.86 15.18 2.38
C GLU A 137 5.66 14.60 1.62
N ARG A 138 4.77 13.89 2.31
CA ARG A 138 3.57 13.34 1.69
C ARG A 138 2.64 14.42 1.14
N THR A 139 2.39 15.49 1.91
CA THR A 139 1.52 16.58 1.46
C THR A 139 2.15 17.46 0.39
N ALA A 140 3.47 17.53 0.31
CA ALA A 140 4.18 18.32 -0.71
C ALA A 140 4.02 17.77 -2.14
N VAL A 141 3.81 16.46 -2.29
CA VAL A 141 3.61 15.82 -3.60
C VAL A 141 2.13 15.74 -4.00
N ALA A 142 1.20 16.08 -3.10
CA ALA A 142 -0.22 15.91 -3.32
C ALA A 142 -0.80 17.01 -4.18
N ASP A 143 -1.59 16.66 -5.20
CA ASP A 143 -2.49 17.59 -5.90
C ASP A 143 -3.71 17.92 -5.03
N HIS A 144 -4.17 16.96 -4.24
CA HIS A 144 -5.30 17.10 -3.33
C HIS A 144 -5.01 16.45 -1.98
N VAL A 145 -5.42 17.12 -0.91
CA VAL A 145 -5.34 16.59 0.46
C VAL A 145 -6.75 16.45 1.01
N LEU A 146 -7.06 15.25 1.50
CA LEU A 146 -8.31 14.94 2.21
C LEU A 146 -8.01 14.87 3.71
N ASP A 147 -8.69 15.69 4.50
CA ASP A 147 -8.56 15.69 5.95
C ASP A 147 -9.38 14.54 6.57
N ASN A 148 -8.69 13.61 7.18
CA ASN A 148 -9.28 12.46 7.89
C ASN A 148 -9.28 12.63 9.41
N SER A 149 -9.13 13.85 9.92
CA SER A 149 -9.16 14.13 11.37
C SER A 149 -10.58 14.04 11.96
N GLY A 150 -11.59 14.23 11.11
CA GLY A 150 -13.01 14.20 11.49
C GLY A 150 -13.67 12.82 11.44
N THR A 151 -14.97 12.85 11.16
CA THR A 151 -15.81 11.64 11.04
C THR A 151 -15.71 11.01 9.65
N PRO A 152 -16.09 9.72 9.50
CA PRO A 152 -16.19 9.09 8.18
C PRO A 152 -17.12 9.83 7.21
N GLU A 153 -18.21 10.43 7.71
CA GLU A 153 -19.17 11.20 6.89
C GLU A 153 -18.55 12.48 6.37
N GLU A 154 -17.72 13.17 7.17
CA GLU A 154 -17.00 14.35 6.73
C GLU A 154 -15.94 14.02 5.67
N LEU A 155 -15.22 12.91 5.82
CA LEU A 155 -14.31 12.42 4.80
C LEU A 155 -15.06 12.03 3.52
N ALA A 156 -16.18 11.32 3.62
CA ALA A 156 -17.01 10.96 2.48
C ALA A 156 -17.53 12.22 1.72
N ALA A 157 -17.90 13.27 2.45
CA ALA A 157 -18.30 14.54 1.84
C ALA A 157 -17.14 15.23 1.09
N GLN A 158 -15.90 15.12 1.56
CA GLN A 158 -14.71 15.61 0.86
C GLN A 158 -14.48 14.81 -0.43
N VAL A 159 -14.56 13.48 -0.37
CA VAL A 159 -14.45 12.60 -1.55
C VAL A 159 -15.55 12.93 -2.58
N ALA A 160 -16.79 13.12 -2.14
CA ALA A 160 -17.89 13.47 -3.04
C ALA A 160 -17.67 14.82 -3.77
N ARG A 161 -17.02 15.79 -3.13
CA ARG A 161 -16.65 17.06 -3.76
C ARG A 161 -15.47 16.91 -4.73
N LEU A 162 -14.52 16.05 -4.43
CA LEU A 162 -13.35 15.80 -5.27
C LEU A 162 -13.68 14.97 -6.51
N TRP A 163 -14.61 14.03 -6.39
CA TRP A 163 -14.92 13.06 -7.44
C TRP A 163 -15.21 13.67 -8.82
N PRO A 164 -16.06 14.73 -8.96
CA PRO A 164 -16.29 15.36 -10.26
C PRO A 164 -15.03 15.97 -10.90
N VAL A 165 -14.08 16.43 -10.08
CA VAL A 165 -12.80 16.96 -10.56
C VAL A 165 -11.93 15.87 -11.16
N LEU A 166 -11.88 14.69 -10.52
CA LEU A 166 -11.15 13.53 -11.02
C LEU A 166 -11.80 12.99 -12.29
N ALA A 167 -13.11 12.83 -12.29
CA ALA A 167 -13.87 12.30 -13.42
C ALA A 167 -13.85 13.22 -14.67
N ALA A 168 -13.56 14.49 -14.52
CA ALA A 168 -13.44 15.41 -15.64
C ALA A 168 -12.07 15.39 -16.35
N ARG A 169 -11.11 14.64 -15.82
CA ARG A 169 -9.75 14.49 -16.39
C ARG A 169 -9.60 13.23 -17.26
N THR A 170 -10.62 12.39 -17.31
CA THR A 170 -10.66 11.16 -18.14
C THR A 170 -11.08 11.43 -19.58
#